data_13cf2db16f4ef3580dc256425f4b8641
#
_entry.id   13cf2db16f4ef3580dc256425f4b8641
#
_cell.length_a   1.000
_cell.length_b   1.000
_cell.length_c   1.000
_cell.angle_alpha   90.00
_cell.angle_beta   90.00
_cell.angle_gamma   90.00
#
_symmetry.space_group_name_H-M   'P 1'
#
loop_
_entity.id
_entity.type
_entity.pdbx_description
1 polymer ?
#
loop_
_entity_poly.entity_id
_entity_poly.type
_entity_poly.pdbx_seq_one_letter_code
_entity_poly.pdbx_strand_id
1 'polypeptide(L)'
;MWKATDDAASYSSPAVAEIDGKAAAVFLTRFGLRVLDPADGTVRYELAWKPRIDASVQGATPLVWKDEVFLTVSYSTGAVLAKLKGGELTEVWSNDKSLSSQYNTPVRVGEYLYGLHGRADVGTARLRCVEWKTGAVKWDEANFGVASLVAVDGGMLALTEAGDLVRFDATPDGYQERARATILTKPTRAAPALANGRLFARDGAKLVCVKLK
;
A
#
# COMPACT_ATOMS: atom_id res chain seq x y z
N MET A 1 19.01 20.64 10.13
CA MET A 1 19.04 19.14 10.14
C MET A 1 18.60 18.72 11.53
N TRP A 2 17.66 17.76 11.63
CA TRP A 2 17.15 17.26 12.91
C TRP A 2 17.15 15.72 12.92
N LYS A 3 17.06 15.13 14.10
CA LYS A 3 16.87 13.70 14.38
C LYS A 3 15.74 13.60 15.38
N ALA A 4 14.71 12.81 15.08
CA ALA A 4 13.51 12.75 15.88
C ALA A 4 13.41 11.50 16.77
N THR A 5 13.74 10.33 16.23
CA THR A 5 13.59 9.04 16.94
C THR A 5 14.80 8.15 16.71
N ASP A 6 14.92 7.11 17.54
CA ASP A 6 15.88 6.01 17.37
C ASP A 6 15.20 4.72 16.86
N ASP A 7 14.03 4.86 16.24
CA ASP A 7 13.30 3.73 15.68
C ASP A 7 14.13 3.03 14.59
N ALA A 8 14.16 1.72 14.62
CA ALA A 8 14.75 0.94 13.53
C ALA A 8 13.98 1.16 12.23
N ALA A 9 14.71 1.26 11.12
CA ALA A 9 14.13 1.44 9.81
C ALA A 9 13.29 0.24 9.37
N SER A 10 12.20 0.50 8.65
CA SER A 10 11.43 -0.49 7.90
C SER A 10 11.80 -0.42 6.41
N TYR A 11 11.09 -1.17 5.56
CA TYR A 11 11.22 -1.07 4.09
C TYR A 11 10.20 -0.12 3.47
N SER A 12 9.33 0.48 4.30
CA SER A 12 8.31 1.43 3.88
C SER A 12 8.94 2.75 3.45
N SER A 13 8.42 3.34 2.37
CA SER A 13 8.74 4.71 2.00
C SER A 13 7.98 5.69 2.89
N PRO A 14 8.55 6.85 3.22
CA PRO A 14 7.79 7.92 3.86
C PRO A 14 6.74 8.50 2.91
N ALA A 15 5.66 9.03 3.48
CA ALA A 15 4.66 9.81 2.77
C ALA A 15 4.69 11.27 3.27
N VAL A 16 4.40 12.21 2.38
CA VAL A 16 4.19 13.63 2.72
C VAL A 16 2.72 13.95 2.58
N ALA A 17 2.14 14.59 3.56
CA ALA A 17 0.72 14.89 3.62
C ALA A 17 0.45 16.20 4.37
N GLU A 18 -0.80 16.65 4.34
CA GLU A 18 -1.34 17.62 5.29
C GLU A 18 -2.26 16.86 6.26
N ILE A 19 -2.02 17.00 7.55
CA ILE A 19 -2.78 16.38 8.63
C ILE A 19 -3.08 17.47 9.66
N ASP A 20 -4.36 17.61 9.99
CA ASP A 20 -4.84 18.65 10.92
C ASP A 20 -4.40 20.07 10.48
N GLY A 21 -4.47 20.34 9.17
CA GLY A 21 -4.10 21.60 8.54
C GLY A 21 -2.60 21.94 8.56
N LYS A 22 -1.74 20.96 8.84
CA LYS A 22 -0.28 21.14 8.91
C LYS A 22 0.46 20.13 8.05
N ALA A 23 1.56 20.55 7.43
CA ALA A 23 2.45 19.65 6.72
C ALA A 23 2.94 18.52 7.65
N ALA A 24 3.00 17.30 7.14
CA ALA A 24 3.36 16.11 7.88
C ALA A 24 4.27 15.20 7.07
N ALA A 25 5.30 14.65 7.70
CA ALA A 25 6.08 13.53 7.22
C ALA A 25 5.62 12.27 7.96
N VAL A 26 5.10 11.29 7.21
CA VAL A 26 4.46 10.08 7.75
C VAL A 26 5.33 8.87 7.47
N PHE A 27 5.73 8.18 8.51
CA PHE A 27 6.62 7.01 8.44
C PHE A 27 5.94 5.78 9.05
N LEU A 28 6.14 4.62 8.44
CA LEU A 28 5.95 3.33 9.09
C LEU A 28 7.33 2.78 9.42
N THR A 29 7.75 2.91 10.66
CA THR A 29 9.01 2.35 11.19
C THR A 29 8.83 0.89 11.61
N ARG A 30 9.89 0.24 12.09
CA ARG A 30 9.78 -1.11 12.69
C ARG A 30 8.87 -1.17 13.92
N PHE A 31 8.62 -0.04 14.57
CA PHE A 31 7.78 0.03 15.77
C PHE A 31 6.35 0.53 15.49
N GLY A 32 6.10 1.11 14.32
CA GLY A 32 4.78 1.58 13.93
C GLY A 32 4.79 2.95 13.25
N LEU A 33 3.66 3.62 13.33
CA LEU A 33 3.45 4.96 12.77
C LEU A 33 4.25 6.01 13.53
N ARG A 34 4.90 6.89 12.79
CA ARG A 34 5.41 8.17 13.25
C ARG A 34 4.97 9.27 12.30
N VAL A 35 4.27 10.27 12.81
CA VAL A 35 3.89 11.46 12.08
C VAL A 35 4.67 12.63 12.65
N LEU A 36 5.53 13.22 11.83
CA LEU A 36 6.48 14.24 12.25
C LEU A 36 6.17 15.57 11.59
N ASP A 37 6.49 16.66 12.29
CA ASP A 37 6.63 17.96 11.65
C ASP A 37 7.90 17.97 10.78
N PRO A 38 7.80 18.23 9.46
CA PRO A 38 8.97 18.19 8.59
C PRO A 38 9.96 19.33 8.86
N ALA A 39 9.55 20.40 9.54
CA ALA A 39 10.42 21.55 9.82
C ALA A 39 11.46 21.26 10.91
N ASP A 40 11.05 20.58 11.98
CA ASP A 40 11.89 20.38 13.17
C ASP A 40 11.96 18.93 13.68
N GLY A 41 11.19 18.02 13.10
CA GLY A 41 11.13 16.60 13.48
C GLY A 41 10.29 16.32 14.72
N THR A 42 9.51 17.28 15.21
CA THR A 42 8.60 17.05 16.34
C THR A 42 7.62 15.94 16.01
N VAL A 43 7.56 14.89 16.85
CA VAL A 43 6.59 13.80 16.75
C VAL A 43 5.22 14.32 17.19
N ARG A 44 4.27 14.36 16.23
CA ARG A 44 2.89 14.83 16.50
C ARG A 44 1.92 13.70 16.82
N TYR A 45 2.11 12.56 16.15
CA TYR A 45 1.29 11.37 16.38
C TYR A 45 2.15 10.12 16.29
N GLU A 46 1.82 9.12 17.09
CA GLU A 46 2.43 7.80 17.04
C GLU A 46 1.40 6.70 17.31
N LEU A 47 1.62 5.54 16.69
CA LEU A 47 0.82 4.34 16.92
C LEU A 47 1.74 3.13 16.86
N ALA A 48 1.74 2.30 17.90
CA ALA A 48 2.42 1.02 17.88
C ALA A 48 1.69 0.06 16.92
N TRP A 49 2.32 -0.26 15.79
CA TRP A 49 1.77 -1.14 14.75
C TRP A 49 2.87 -1.94 14.11
N LYS A 50 3.20 -3.07 14.72
CA LYS A 50 4.30 -3.92 14.27
C LYS A 50 3.94 -5.40 14.33
N PRO A 51 4.54 -6.24 13.48
CA PRO A 51 4.43 -7.68 13.60
C PRO A 51 4.92 -8.18 14.95
N ARG A 52 4.34 -9.30 15.40
CA ARG A 52 4.78 -9.97 16.64
C ARG A 52 6.09 -10.72 16.45
N ILE A 53 6.47 -11.00 15.21
CA ILE A 53 7.71 -11.71 14.86
C ILE A 53 8.75 -10.73 14.32
N ASP A 54 10.01 -10.88 14.74
CA ASP A 54 11.09 -9.98 14.33
C ASP A 54 11.49 -10.17 12.87
N ALA A 55 11.51 -11.41 12.37
CA ALA A 55 11.79 -11.73 10.98
C ALA A 55 10.59 -11.39 10.07
N SER A 56 10.27 -10.11 9.95
CA SER A 56 9.11 -9.62 9.20
C SER A 56 9.45 -8.46 8.29
N VAL A 57 8.64 -8.24 7.25
CA VAL A 57 8.74 -7.11 6.33
C VAL A 57 7.58 -6.15 6.56
N GLN A 58 7.90 -4.87 6.74
CA GLN A 58 6.95 -3.76 6.80
C GLN A 58 7.31 -2.84 5.63
N GLY A 59 6.77 -3.13 4.44
CA GLY A 59 7.18 -2.48 3.20
C GLY A 59 6.10 -1.63 2.55
N ALA A 60 4.84 -1.76 2.98
CA ALA A 60 3.76 -0.95 2.46
C ALA A 60 3.87 0.50 2.96
N THR A 61 3.81 1.46 2.03
CA THR A 61 3.81 2.88 2.37
C THR A 61 2.50 3.27 3.06
N PRO A 62 2.52 4.09 4.13
CA PRO A 62 1.31 4.64 4.72
C PRO A 62 0.46 5.39 3.70
N LEU A 63 -0.84 5.18 3.70
CA LEU A 63 -1.76 5.98 2.90
C LEU A 63 -2.41 7.04 3.77
N VAL A 64 -2.38 8.28 3.30
CA VAL A 64 -3.01 9.40 4.00
C VAL A 64 -4.16 9.96 3.15
N TRP A 65 -5.30 10.15 3.78
CA TRP A 65 -6.45 10.79 3.17
C TRP A 65 -7.11 11.74 4.17
N LYS A 66 -6.98 13.05 3.92
CA LYS A 66 -7.37 14.08 4.91
C LYS A 66 -6.66 13.81 6.24
N ASP A 67 -7.43 13.74 7.33
CA ASP A 67 -6.90 13.46 8.68
C ASP A 67 -6.86 11.95 9.01
N GLU A 68 -6.92 11.06 8.02
CA GLU A 68 -6.90 9.62 8.23
C GLU A 68 -5.62 8.99 7.67
N VAL A 69 -5.04 8.07 8.43
CA VAL A 69 -3.86 7.29 8.03
C VAL A 69 -4.22 5.81 8.05
N PHE A 70 -3.98 5.14 6.94
CA PHE A 70 -4.11 3.70 6.80
C PHE A 70 -2.72 3.05 6.80
N LEU A 71 -2.57 2.01 7.61
CA LEU A 71 -1.38 1.16 7.66
C LEU A 71 -1.78 -0.29 7.38
N THR A 72 -0.89 -1.03 6.75
CA THR A 72 -1.04 -2.48 6.60
C THR A 72 0.30 -3.17 6.78
N VAL A 73 0.26 -4.26 7.53
CA VAL A 73 1.39 -5.13 7.80
C VAL A 73 0.90 -6.56 7.82
N SER A 74 1.64 -7.49 7.24
CA SER A 74 1.32 -8.91 7.29
C SER A 74 1.73 -9.54 8.64
N TYR A 75 1.89 -10.85 8.68
CA TYR A 75 2.36 -11.61 9.85
C TYR A 75 1.41 -11.53 11.05
N SER A 76 0.10 -11.73 10.79
CA SER A 76 -0.98 -11.72 11.79
C SER A 76 -1.14 -10.39 12.54
N THR A 77 -0.80 -9.29 11.86
CA THR A 77 -0.98 -7.93 12.39
C THR A 77 -2.12 -7.21 11.69
N GLY A 78 -2.17 -7.29 10.36
CA GLY A 78 -3.26 -6.77 9.55
C GLY A 78 -3.17 -5.29 9.27
N ALA A 79 -4.33 -4.66 9.15
CA ALA A 79 -4.47 -3.26 8.80
C ALA A 79 -5.16 -2.46 9.90
N VAL A 80 -4.86 -1.17 9.94
CA VAL A 80 -5.51 -0.19 10.80
C VAL A 80 -5.80 1.08 10.01
N LEU A 81 -6.98 1.64 10.22
CA LEU A 81 -7.32 3.01 9.84
C LEU A 81 -7.42 3.83 11.13
N ALA A 82 -6.65 4.89 11.22
CA ALA A 82 -6.65 5.82 12.34
C ALA A 82 -6.96 7.25 11.87
N LYS A 83 -7.69 7.98 12.67
CA LYS A 83 -7.94 9.43 12.50
C LYS A 83 -7.03 10.21 13.42
N LEU A 84 -6.41 11.27 12.86
CA LEU A 84 -5.43 12.12 13.53
C LEU A 84 -5.94 13.55 13.55
N LYS A 85 -6.34 14.05 14.71
CA LYS A 85 -6.93 15.39 14.83
C LYS A 85 -6.71 15.99 16.21
N GLY A 86 -6.31 17.26 16.26
CA GLY A 86 -6.19 18.01 17.52
C GLY A 86 -5.16 17.43 18.49
N GLY A 87 -4.14 16.70 18.01
CA GLY A 87 -3.16 16.01 18.83
C GLY A 87 -3.60 14.61 19.29
N GLU A 88 -4.81 14.19 18.97
CA GLU A 88 -5.34 12.87 19.34
C GLU A 88 -5.34 11.92 18.13
N LEU A 89 -5.01 10.65 18.40
CA LEU A 89 -5.12 9.55 17.46
C LEU A 89 -6.26 8.64 17.92
N THR A 90 -7.24 8.44 17.03
CA THR A 90 -8.39 7.57 17.28
C THR A 90 -8.41 6.45 16.25
N GLU A 91 -8.40 5.20 16.70
CA GLU A 91 -8.61 4.05 15.81
C GLU A 91 -10.04 4.08 15.26
N VAL A 92 -10.18 4.02 13.93
CA VAL A 92 -11.47 3.89 13.26
C VAL A 92 -11.85 2.41 13.14
N TRP A 93 -10.91 1.61 12.68
CA TRP A 93 -11.00 0.16 12.69
C TRP A 93 -9.60 -0.47 12.58
N SER A 94 -9.46 -1.70 13.08
CA SER A 94 -8.28 -2.53 12.86
C SER A 94 -8.65 -4.02 12.82
N ASN A 95 -8.01 -4.77 11.96
CA ASN A 95 -8.12 -6.24 11.92
C ASN A 95 -7.11 -6.87 10.95
N ASP A 96 -6.90 -8.19 11.05
CA ASP A 96 -6.05 -8.98 10.15
C ASP A 96 -6.84 -9.66 9.01
N LYS A 97 -8.13 -9.36 8.86
CA LYS A 97 -9.02 -10.01 7.89
C LYS A 97 -9.25 -9.18 6.64
N SER A 98 -9.13 -7.86 6.71
CA SER A 98 -9.40 -6.94 5.61
C SER A 98 -8.26 -6.92 4.60
N LEU A 99 -7.12 -6.36 4.99
CA LEU A 99 -5.96 -6.21 4.12
C LEU A 99 -4.67 -6.34 4.93
N SER A 100 -4.00 -7.48 4.78
CA SER A 100 -2.77 -7.82 5.50
C SER A 100 -1.65 -7.92 4.46
N SER A 101 -1.11 -6.77 4.03
CA SER A 101 -0.11 -6.71 2.96
C SER A 101 1.30 -6.90 3.49
N GLN A 102 2.08 -7.76 2.84
CA GLN A 102 3.47 -8.02 3.23
C GLN A 102 4.38 -6.83 2.90
N TYR A 103 4.35 -6.32 1.67
CA TYR A 103 5.20 -5.21 1.21
C TYR A 103 4.58 -4.35 0.10
N ASN A 104 3.46 -4.76 -0.48
CA ASN A 104 2.83 -4.00 -1.55
C ASN A 104 1.96 -2.89 -0.97
N THR A 105 2.17 -1.67 -1.43
CA THR A 105 1.34 -0.53 -1.05
C THR A 105 -0.01 -0.65 -1.76
N PRO A 106 -1.14 -0.64 -1.04
CA PRO A 106 -2.45 -0.60 -1.66
C PRO A 106 -2.73 0.77 -2.29
N VAL A 107 -3.73 0.82 -3.16
CA VAL A 107 -4.15 2.05 -3.85
C VAL A 107 -5.58 2.37 -3.47
N ARG A 108 -5.83 3.63 -3.07
CA ARG A 108 -7.18 4.11 -2.79
C ARG A 108 -7.79 4.74 -4.03
N VAL A 109 -9.00 4.31 -4.39
CA VAL A 109 -9.83 4.91 -5.44
C VAL A 109 -11.23 5.14 -4.89
N GLY A 110 -11.65 6.39 -4.83
CA GLY A 110 -12.92 6.75 -4.19
C GLY A 110 -12.96 6.30 -2.71
N GLU A 111 -13.96 5.55 -2.33
CA GLU A 111 -14.14 5.03 -0.96
C GLU A 111 -13.57 3.62 -0.76
N TYR A 112 -12.76 3.14 -1.70
CA TYR A 112 -12.24 1.77 -1.68
C TYR A 112 -10.72 1.71 -1.78
N LEU A 113 -10.15 0.68 -1.13
CA LEU A 113 -8.77 0.27 -1.24
C LEU A 113 -8.67 -0.97 -2.13
N TYR A 114 -7.71 -0.95 -3.03
CA TYR A 114 -7.31 -2.11 -3.83
C TYR A 114 -5.91 -2.52 -3.38
N GLY A 115 -5.74 -3.75 -2.95
CA GLY A 115 -4.45 -4.18 -2.38
C GLY A 115 -4.27 -5.68 -2.31
N LEU A 116 -3.03 -6.09 -2.07
CA LEU A 116 -2.68 -7.50 -1.92
C LEU A 116 -2.78 -7.89 -0.45
N HIS A 117 -3.59 -8.90 -0.17
CA HIS A 117 -3.71 -9.53 1.14
C HIS A 117 -2.91 -10.84 1.17
N GLY A 118 -2.19 -11.09 2.25
CA GLY A 118 -1.41 -12.31 2.41
C GLY A 118 0.07 -12.12 2.10
N ARG A 119 0.75 -13.24 1.88
CA ARG A 119 2.22 -13.30 1.78
C ARG A 119 2.68 -13.98 0.50
N ALA A 120 3.71 -13.41 -0.12
CA ALA A 120 4.35 -13.97 -1.30
C ALA A 120 5.10 -15.27 -1.00
N ASP A 121 5.83 -15.30 0.11
CA ASP A 121 6.72 -16.39 0.50
C ASP A 121 6.00 -17.69 0.89
N VAL A 122 4.71 -17.61 1.20
CA VAL A 122 3.84 -18.79 1.48
C VAL A 122 2.73 -18.95 0.45
N GLY A 123 2.76 -18.20 -0.67
CA GLY A 123 1.83 -18.35 -1.77
C GLY A 123 0.37 -17.99 -1.47
N THR A 124 0.11 -17.18 -0.44
CA THR A 124 -1.27 -16.81 -0.03
C THR A 124 -1.73 -15.45 -0.54
N ALA A 125 -0.91 -14.79 -1.37
CA ALA A 125 -1.23 -13.45 -1.85
C ALA A 125 -2.44 -13.46 -2.80
N ARG A 126 -3.40 -12.56 -2.53
CA ARG A 126 -4.65 -12.41 -3.25
C ARG A 126 -5.01 -10.93 -3.38
N LEU A 127 -5.66 -10.55 -4.46
CA LEU A 127 -6.10 -9.17 -4.67
C LEU A 127 -7.45 -8.95 -4.01
N ARG A 128 -7.60 -7.81 -3.32
CA ARG A 128 -8.84 -7.43 -2.64
C ARG A 128 -9.27 -6.01 -2.95
N CYS A 129 -10.58 -5.81 -2.94
CA CYS A 129 -11.22 -4.52 -2.74
C CYS A 129 -11.75 -4.45 -1.31
N VAL A 130 -11.41 -3.38 -0.61
CA VAL A 130 -11.80 -3.16 0.80
C VAL A 130 -12.38 -1.77 0.95
N GLU A 131 -13.47 -1.65 1.67
CA GLU A 131 -14.07 -0.35 1.97
C GLU A 131 -13.21 0.43 2.97
N TRP A 132 -12.88 1.69 2.62
CA TRP A 132 -11.98 2.52 3.43
C TRP A 132 -12.46 2.70 4.87
N LYS A 133 -13.74 3.06 5.03
CA LYS A 133 -14.29 3.46 6.34
C LYS A 133 -14.55 2.32 7.31
N THR A 134 -14.76 1.11 6.82
CA THR A 134 -15.19 -0.02 7.66
C THR A 134 -14.22 -1.19 7.66
N GLY A 135 -13.29 -1.23 6.68
CA GLY A 135 -12.43 -2.39 6.46
C GLY A 135 -13.18 -3.59 5.87
N ALA A 136 -14.44 -3.44 5.44
CA ALA A 136 -15.21 -4.52 4.86
C ALA A 136 -14.64 -4.94 3.50
N VAL A 137 -14.38 -6.25 3.33
CA VAL A 137 -13.95 -6.82 2.05
C VAL A 137 -15.16 -6.87 1.13
N LYS A 138 -15.07 -6.20 -0.01
CA LYS A 138 -16.12 -6.17 -1.05
C LYS A 138 -15.99 -7.37 -1.97
N TRP A 139 -14.77 -7.68 -2.39
CA TRP A 139 -14.44 -8.87 -3.15
C TRP A 139 -12.99 -9.31 -2.91
N ASP A 140 -12.70 -10.51 -3.30
CA ASP A 140 -11.46 -11.24 -3.03
C ASP A 140 -11.11 -12.15 -4.22
N GLU A 141 -10.05 -11.81 -4.96
CA GLU A 141 -9.56 -12.58 -6.08
C GLU A 141 -8.41 -13.48 -5.63
N ALA A 142 -8.72 -14.75 -5.48
CA ALA A 142 -7.77 -15.78 -5.09
C ALA A 142 -6.74 -16.05 -6.19
N ASN A 143 -5.54 -16.48 -5.81
CA ASN A 143 -4.47 -16.85 -6.75
C ASN A 143 -3.97 -15.72 -7.66
N PHE A 144 -4.30 -14.47 -7.35
CA PHE A 144 -3.80 -13.32 -8.12
C PHE A 144 -2.28 -13.17 -7.99
N GLY A 145 -1.73 -13.59 -6.85
CA GLY A 145 -0.32 -13.42 -6.51
C GLY A 145 -0.02 -12.01 -6.01
N VAL A 146 1.26 -11.65 -5.99
CA VAL A 146 1.69 -10.30 -5.62
C VAL A 146 1.86 -9.44 -6.85
N ALA A 147 1.53 -8.15 -6.72
CA ALA A 147 1.63 -7.18 -7.79
C ALA A 147 1.86 -5.78 -7.25
N SER A 148 2.49 -4.91 -8.05
CA SER A 148 2.45 -3.47 -7.85
C SER A 148 1.22 -2.90 -8.55
N LEU A 149 0.46 -2.05 -7.86
CA LEU A 149 -0.79 -1.47 -8.35
C LEU A 149 -0.61 0.00 -8.72
N VAL A 150 -1.26 0.42 -9.79
CA VAL A 150 -1.31 1.83 -10.23
C VAL A 150 -2.74 2.16 -10.63
N ALA A 151 -3.31 3.24 -10.08
CA ALA A 151 -4.60 3.75 -10.52
C ALA A 151 -4.46 4.43 -11.88
N VAL A 152 -5.42 4.20 -12.76
CA VAL A 152 -5.56 4.85 -14.08
C VAL A 152 -7.00 5.28 -14.28
N ASP A 153 -7.24 6.11 -15.28
CA ASP A 153 -8.61 6.53 -15.61
C ASP A 153 -9.51 5.32 -15.86
N GLY A 154 -10.57 5.23 -15.06
CA GLY A 154 -11.57 4.17 -15.12
C GLY A 154 -11.10 2.78 -14.67
N GLY A 155 -9.97 2.66 -13.94
CA GLY A 155 -9.54 1.34 -13.48
C GLY A 155 -8.20 1.28 -12.79
N MET A 156 -7.62 0.09 -12.79
CA MET A 156 -6.35 -0.23 -12.17
C MET A 156 -5.44 -0.97 -13.16
N LEU A 157 -4.15 -0.73 -13.04
CA LEU A 157 -3.11 -1.58 -13.60
C LEU A 157 -2.41 -2.33 -12.48
N ALA A 158 -2.17 -3.61 -12.68
CA ALA A 158 -1.36 -4.44 -11.81
C ALA A 158 -0.19 -5.02 -12.61
N LEU A 159 1.03 -4.80 -12.15
CA LEU A 159 2.22 -5.50 -12.64
C LEU A 159 2.53 -6.64 -11.67
N THR A 160 2.28 -7.87 -12.09
CA THR A 160 2.46 -9.05 -11.24
C THR A 160 3.92 -9.46 -11.15
N GLU A 161 4.28 -10.19 -10.09
CA GLU A 161 5.63 -10.79 -9.97
C GLU A 161 5.95 -11.76 -11.12
N ALA A 162 4.93 -12.36 -11.74
CA ALA A 162 5.09 -13.21 -12.92
C ALA A 162 5.48 -12.43 -14.19
N GLY A 163 5.33 -11.10 -14.18
CA GLY A 163 5.63 -10.23 -15.32
C GLY A 163 4.42 -9.88 -16.16
N ASP A 164 3.22 -10.22 -15.70
CA ASP A 164 1.98 -9.84 -16.38
C ASP A 164 1.56 -8.42 -16.02
N LEU A 165 1.24 -7.65 -17.02
CA LEU A 165 0.49 -6.40 -16.89
C LEU A 165 -1.00 -6.71 -17.05
N VAL A 166 -1.76 -6.46 -15.99
CA VAL A 166 -3.20 -6.73 -15.91
C VAL A 166 -3.93 -5.40 -15.78
N ARG A 167 -4.98 -5.20 -16.58
CA ARG A 167 -5.95 -4.10 -16.40
C ARG A 167 -7.25 -4.67 -15.85
N PHE A 168 -7.80 -4.03 -14.81
CA PHE A 168 -9.09 -4.37 -14.23
C PHE A 168 -9.86 -3.13 -13.77
N ASP A 169 -11.17 -3.26 -13.58
CA ASP A 169 -12.01 -2.16 -13.15
C ASP A 169 -11.81 -1.84 -11.66
N ALA A 170 -11.78 -0.56 -11.31
CA ALA A 170 -11.78 -0.08 -9.93
C ALA A 170 -13.24 0.03 -9.43
N THR A 171 -13.90 -1.11 -9.18
CA THR A 171 -15.28 -1.19 -8.71
C THR A 171 -15.41 -2.09 -7.48
N PRO A 172 -16.32 -1.84 -6.53
CA PRO A 172 -16.60 -2.72 -5.41
C PRO A 172 -17.48 -3.93 -5.79
N ASP A 173 -18.05 -3.98 -7.00
CA ASP A 173 -19.07 -4.95 -7.40
C ASP A 173 -18.50 -6.33 -7.77
N GLY A 174 -17.16 -6.44 -7.89
CA GLY A 174 -16.45 -7.66 -8.19
C GLY A 174 -15.19 -7.42 -9.01
N TYR A 175 -14.29 -8.39 -9.02
CA TYR A 175 -13.11 -8.34 -9.88
C TYR A 175 -13.51 -8.51 -11.35
N GLN A 176 -13.13 -7.57 -12.18
CA GLN A 176 -13.41 -7.57 -13.62
C GLN A 176 -12.13 -7.28 -14.39
N GLU A 177 -11.45 -8.32 -14.83
CA GLU A 177 -10.27 -8.21 -15.68
C GLU A 177 -10.69 -7.74 -17.08
N ARG A 178 -10.01 -6.74 -17.60
CA ARG A 178 -10.26 -6.15 -18.93
C ARG A 178 -9.21 -6.55 -19.96
N ALA A 179 -7.97 -6.72 -19.50
CA ALA A 179 -6.87 -7.11 -20.36
C ALA A 179 -5.72 -7.70 -19.52
N ARG A 180 -4.96 -8.60 -20.16
CA ARG A 180 -3.71 -9.15 -19.61
C ARG A 180 -2.70 -9.35 -20.72
N ALA A 181 -1.43 -9.02 -20.44
CA ALA A 181 -0.31 -9.30 -21.34
C ALA A 181 0.95 -9.58 -20.53
N THR A 182 1.68 -10.61 -20.85
CA THR A 182 3.01 -10.86 -20.27
C THR A 182 4.04 -9.95 -20.95
N ILE A 183 4.60 -9.02 -20.19
CA ILE A 183 5.55 -8.02 -20.70
C ILE A 183 6.98 -8.20 -20.15
N LEU A 184 7.11 -8.89 -19.03
CA LEU A 184 8.36 -9.15 -18.31
C LEU A 184 8.45 -10.61 -17.88
N THR A 185 9.54 -10.97 -17.22
CA THR A 185 9.77 -12.32 -16.71
C THR A 185 9.83 -12.33 -15.18
N LYS A 186 9.48 -13.46 -14.57
CA LYS A 186 9.60 -13.66 -13.12
C LYS A 186 11.09 -13.72 -12.69
N PRO A 187 11.49 -13.06 -11.58
CA PRO A 187 10.66 -12.24 -10.71
C PRO A 187 10.61 -10.76 -11.14
N THR A 188 9.41 -10.20 -11.23
CA THR A 188 9.18 -8.77 -11.47
C THR A 188 8.69 -8.13 -10.18
N ARG A 189 9.56 -7.39 -9.47
CA ARG A 189 9.26 -6.80 -8.16
C ARG A 189 9.41 -5.29 -8.09
N ALA A 190 10.06 -4.68 -9.08
CA ALA A 190 10.17 -3.24 -9.15
C ALA A 190 8.80 -2.61 -9.45
N ALA A 191 8.44 -1.59 -8.69
CA ALA A 191 7.22 -0.84 -8.98
C ALA A 191 7.34 -0.18 -10.38
N PRO A 192 6.28 -0.25 -11.21
CA PRO A 192 6.27 0.43 -12.49
C PRO A 192 6.06 1.93 -12.30
N ALA A 193 6.45 2.71 -13.32
CA ALA A 193 6.16 4.13 -13.41
C ALA A 193 5.22 4.40 -14.58
N LEU A 194 4.24 5.28 -14.38
CA LEU A 194 3.30 5.70 -15.42
C LEU A 194 3.46 7.19 -15.69
N ALA A 195 3.74 7.54 -16.94
CA ALA A 195 3.86 8.92 -17.36
C ALA A 195 3.42 9.07 -18.82
N ASN A 196 2.63 10.10 -19.14
CA ASN A 196 2.24 10.48 -20.52
C ASN A 196 1.68 9.31 -21.34
N GLY A 197 0.81 8.47 -20.73
CA GLY A 197 0.20 7.31 -21.37
C GLY A 197 1.17 6.16 -21.66
N ARG A 198 2.34 6.15 -21.01
CA ARG A 198 3.34 5.08 -21.10
C ARG A 198 3.65 4.50 -19.74
N LEU A 199 3.65 3.18 -19.65
CA LEU A 199 4.10 2.44 -18.50
C LEU A 199 5.56 2.00 -18.71
N PHE A 200 6.40 2.31 -17.75
CA PHE A 200 7.79 1.86 -17.68
C PHE A 200 7.90 0.79 -16.60
N ALA A 201 8.40 -0.36 -16.97
CA ALA A 201 8.53 -1.49 -16.06
C ALA A 201 9.82 -2.26 -16.33
N ARG A 202 10.37 -2.91 -15.30
CA ARG A 202 11.58 -3.72 -15.43
C ARG A 202 11.50 -5.01 -14.62
N ASP A 203 12.22 -6.00 -15.11
CA ASP A 203 12.66 -7.18 -14.33
C ASP A 203 14.17 -7.10 -14.01
N GLY A 204 14.80 -8.23 -13.77
CA GLY A 204 16.24 -8.31 -13.52
C GLY A 204 17.12 -8.12 -14.77
N ALA A 205 16.56 -8.26 -15.97
CA ALA A 205 17.30 -8.30 -17.23
C ALA A 205 16.97 -7.16 -18.18
N LYS A 206 15.72 -6.66 -18.19
CA LYS A 206 15.27 -5.66 -19.17
C LYS A 206 14.37 -4.59 -18.56
N LEU A 207 14.38 -3.42 -19.20
CA LEU A 207 13.43 -2.32 -19.03
C LEU A 207 12.55 -2.26 -20.28
N VAL A 208 11.25 -2.16 -20.10
CA VAL A 208 10.27 -2.01 -21.17
C VAL A 208 9.48 -0.72 -21.01
N CYS A 209 9.06 -0.16 -22.14
CA CYS A 209 8.12 0.95 -22.22
C CYS A 209 6.90 0.48 -23.00
N VAL A 210 5.74 0.44 -22.35
CA VAL A 210 4.46 0.02 -22.95
C VAL A 210 3.60 1.24 -23.13
N LYS A 211 3.14 1.50 -24.37
CA LYS A 211 2.14 2.54 -24.65
C LYS A 211 0.76 1.99 -24.26
N LEU A 212 0.09 2.69 -23.38
CA LEU A 212 -1.30 2.42 -23.03
C LEU A 212 -2.22 3.10 -24.06
N LYS A 213 -3.25 2.39 -24.51
CA LYS A 213 -4.24 2.90 -25.46
C LYS A 213 -5.42 3.50 -24.70
#